data_605517659143df2ce556521e8ded261b
#
_entry.id   605517659143df2ce556521e8ded261b
#
_cell.length_a   1.000
_cell.length_b   1.000
_cell.length_c   1.000
_cell.angle_alpha   90.00
_cell.angle_beta   90.00
_cell.angle_gamma   90.00
#
_symmetry.space_group_name_H-M   'P 1'
#
loop_
_entity.id
_entity.type
_entity.pdbx_description
1 polymer ?
#
loop_
_entity_poly.entity_id
_entity_poly.type
_entity_poly.pdbx_seq_one_letter_code
_entity_poly.pdbx_strand_id
1 'polypeptide(L)'
;QKSSEYISLQQSEDKLHLGIRNEQVHFILLSVCIIFAYICSDKKTMYRNLLNLLTCVLLLPACSGTAPHISIVCEENNVGNSIVKWEIAPLIKGNVKVYASTDPNNIPEDSPVAIANISDQRMTIVTTDPTKRYYYTLVFNDKYRVKIATRNVNIPGIQNFRDMGGYPSYPTKKRVRWGMLYRSAQIDSLECYSR
;
A
#
# COMPACT_ATOMS: atom_id res chain seq x y z
N GLN A 1 24.48 -9.67 -3.60
CA GLN A 1 24.13 -8.23 -3.68
C GLN A 1 22.64 -8.11 -3.50
N LYS A 2 22.23 -7.64 -2.31
CA LYS A 2 20.84 -7.46 -1.91
C LYS A 2 20.26 -6.25 -2.65
N SER A 3 19.48 -6.47 -3.70
CA SER A 3 18.55 -5.47 -4.19
C SER A 3 17.29 -5.54 -3.32
N SER A 4 17.33 -4.87 -2.17
CA SER A 4 16.12 -4.64 -1.39
C SER A 4 15.25 -3.63 -2.15
N GLU A 5 14.12 -4.09 -2.64
CA GLU A 5 13.18 -3.25 -3.35
C GLU A 5 12.19 -2.64 -2.39
N TYR A 6 12.35 -1.35 -2.18
CA TYR A 6 11.44 -0.54 -1.41
C TYR A 6 10.24 -0.15 -2.27
N ILE A 7 9.08 -0.70 -1.97
CA ILE A 7 7.80 -0.30 -2.53
C ILE A 7 7.12 0.61 -1.51
N SER A 8 7.20 1.93 -1.69
CA SER A 8 6.52 2.89 -0.82
C SER A 8 5.05 3.07 -1.24
N LEU A 9 4.15 3.15 -0.26
CA LEU A 9 2.71 3.31 -0.44
C LEU A 9 2.32 4.75 -0.81
N GLN A 10 2.81 5.27 -1.90
CA GLN A 10 2.48 6.64 -2.31
C GLN A 10 1.11 6.79 -3.01
N GLN A 11 0.48 5.67 -3.40
CA GLN A 11 -0.81 5.72 -4.10
C GLN A 11 -2.04 5.89 -3.20
N SER A 12 -1.91 5.65 -1.88
CA SER A 12 -3.02 5.93 -0.96
C SER A 12 -3.03 7.38 -0.46
N GLU A 13 -1.89 8.09 -0.55
CA GLU A 13 -1.81 9.47 -0.10
C GLU A 13 -2.67 10.42 -0.92
N ASP A 14 -2.72 10.26 -2.25
CA ASP A 14 -3.46 11.21 -3.11
C ASP A 14 -4.98 11.10 -2.90
N LYS A 15 -5.53 9.90 -2.65
CA LYS A 15 -6.95 9.73 -2.33
C LYS A 15 -7.27 10.12 -0.89
N LEU A 16 -6.36 9.86 0.05
CA LEU A 16 -6.54 10.23 1.45
C LEU A 16 -6.44 11.74 1.64
N HIS A 17 -5.49 12.41 0.96
CA HIS A 17 -5.37 13.87 0.99
C HIS A 17 -6.58 14.57 0.39
N LEU A 18 -7.23 14.03 -0.64
CA LEU A 18 -8.46 14.60 -1.21
C LEU A 18 -9.66 14.42 -0.29
N GLY A 19 -9.79 13.26 0.37
CA GLY A 19 -10.86 12.99 1.35
C GLY A 19 -10.73 13.82 2.61
N ILE A 20 -9.53 13.92 3.18
CA ILE A 20 -9.26 14.72 4.39
C ILE A 20 -9.43 16.23 4.10
N ARG A 21 -9.07 16.70 2.91
CA ARG A 21 -9.24 18.10 2.52
C ARG A 21 -10.72 18.50 2.43
N ASN A 22 -11.59 17.62 1.94
CA ASN A 22 -13.04 17.89 1.88
C ASN A 22 -13.70 17.85 3.27
N GLU A 23 -13.33 16.93 4.13
CA GLU A 23 -13.86 16.91 5.50
C GLU A 23 -13.39 18.12 6.33
N GLN A 24 -12.13 18.51 6.19
CA GLN A 24 -11.62 19.70 6.89
C GLN A 24 -12.28 20.99 6.39
N VAL A 25 -12.55 21.14 5.10
CA VAL A 25 -13.26 22.30 4.56
C VAL A 25 -14.71 22.35 5.06
N HIS A 26 -15.40 21.22 5.16
CA HIS A 26 -16.75 21.15 5.74
C HIS A 26 -16.75 21.51 7.22
N PHE A 27 -15.77 21.05 8.02
CA PHE A 27 -15.63 21.41 9.42
C PHE A 27 -15.31 22.90 9.61
N ILE A 28 -14.47 23.48 8.77
CA ILE A 28 -14.14 24.90 8.82
C ILE A 28 -15.36 25.75 8.42
N LEU A 29 -16.11 25.36 7.38
CA LEU A 29 -17.36 26.05 6.98
C LEU A 29 -18.44 25.97 8.08
N LEU A 30 -18.60 24.81 8.71
CA LEU A 30 -19.54 24.63 9.82
C LEU A 30 -19.14 25.49 11.02
N SER A 31 -17.83 25.53 11.34
CA SER A 31 -17.30 26.37 12.42
C SER A 31 -17.51 27.86 12.18
N VAL A 32 -17.31 28.32 10.93
CA VAL A 32 -17.54 29.71 10.54
C VAL A 32 -19.03 30.07 10.61
N CYS A 33 -19.94 29.19 10.19
CA CYS A 33 -21.39 29.41 10.29
C CYS A 33 -21.86 29.49 11.77
N ILE A 34 -21.31 28.64 12.63
CA ILE A 34 -21.60 28.65 14.08
C ILE A 34 -21.09 29.96 14.70
N ILE A 35 -19.89 30.43 14.35
CA ILE A 35 -19.32 31.69 14.80
C ILE A 35 -20.19 32.88 14.35
N PHE A 36 -20.70 32.89 13.11
CA PHE A 36 -21.60 33.95 12.62
C PHE A 36 -22.97 33.96 13.35
N ALA A 37 -23.53 32.79 13.65
CA ALA A 37 -24.78 32.69 14.42
C ALA A 37 -24.64 33.16 15.89
N TYR A 38 -23.42 33.09 16.45
CA TYR A 38 -23.15 33.52 17.82
C TYR A 38 -22.85 35.03 17.98
N ILE A 39 -22.44 35.72 16.91
CA ILE A 39 -22.14 37.17 16.96
C ILE A 39 -23.39 38.01 17.18
N CYS A 40 -24.58 37.47 16.95
CA CYS A 40 -25.87 38.17 17.17
C CYS A 40 -26.47 38.04 18.59
N SER A 41 -25.78 37.43 19.54
CA SER A 41 -26.31 37.23 20.91
C SER A 41 -25.60 38.10 21.94
N ASP A 42 -26.33 38.39 23.03
CA ASP A 42 -26.03 39.33 24.11
C ASP A 42 -24.61 39.15 24.71
N LYS A 43 -23.92 40.28 25.01
CA LYS A 43 -22.47 40.34 25.36
C LYS A 43 -22.03 39.40 26.50
N LYS A 44 -22.88 39.12 27.46
CA LYS A 44 -22.54 38.28 28.61
C LYS A 44 -22.50 36.77 28.29
N THR A 45 -23.33 36.36 27.36
CA THR A 45 -23.40 34.99 26.83
C THR A 45 -22.24 34.73 25.84
N MET A 46 -21.80 35.75 25.14
CA MET A 46 -20.73 35.72 24.16
C MET A 46 -19.38 35.27 24.77
N TYR A 47 -18.96 35.80 25.91
CA TYR A 47 -17.70 35.43 26.55
C TYR A 47 -17.68 33.98 27.05
N ARG A 48 -18.79 33.47 27.60
CA ARG A 48 -18.90 32.09 28.08
C ARG A 48 -18.84 31.09 26.94
N ASN A 49 -19.44 31.45 25.79
CA ASN A 49 -19.49 30.61 24.62
C ASN A 49 -18.17 30.66 23.83
N LEU A 50 -17.49 31.83 23.80
CA LEU A 50 -16.14 31.94 23.22
C LEU A 50 -15.11 31.10 24.00
N LEU A 51 -15.24 31.07 25.35
CA LEU A 51 -14.37 30.24 26.19
C LEU A 51 -14.61 28.73 25.94
N ASN A 52 -15.88 28.32 25.79
CA ASN A 52 -16.22 26.93 25.45
C ASN A 52 -15.77 26.54 24.05
N LEU A 53 -15.83 27.45 23.05
CA LEU A 53 -15.34 27.24 21.72
C LEU A 53 -13.81 27.09 21.70
N LEU A 54 -13.10 27.94 22.47
CA LEU A 54 -11.65 27.89 22.59
C LEU A 54 -11.19 26.59 23.26
N THR A 55 -11.90 26.11 24.27
CA THR A 55 -11.64 24.81 24.91
C THR A 55 -11.93 23.64 23.95
N CYS A 56 -12.98 23.69 23.14
CA CYS A 56 -13.26 22.68 22.12
C CYS A 56 -12.17 22.62 21.05
N VAL A 57 -11.66 23.76 20.59
CA VAL A 57 -10.57 23.84 19.59
C VAL A 57 -9.24 23.32 20.16
N LEU A 58 -8.97 23.58 21.43
CA LEU A 58 -7.77 23.08 22.13
C LEU A 58 -7.83 21.57 22.44
N LEU A 59 -9.03 20.98 22.46
CA LEU A 59 -9.23 19.55 22.70
C LEU A 59 -9.30 18.73 21.40
N LEU A 60 -9.22 19.35 20.22
CA LEU A 60 -9.08 18.60 18.99
C LEU A 60 -7.68 17.97 18.98
N PRO A 61 -7.56 16.66 19.22
CA PRO A 61 -6.27 16.00 19.05
C PRO A 61 -5.87 16.16 17.59
N ALA A 62 -4.76 16.83 17.35
CA ALA A 62 -4.11 16.86 16.06
C ALA A 62 -3.65 15.43 15.73
N CYS A 63 -4.57 14.57 15.35
CA CYS A 63 -4.30 13.23 14.90
C CYS A 63 -3.79 13.31 13.44
N SER A 64 -2.67 14.00 13.26
CA SER A 64 -1.89 13.93 12.02
C SER A 64 -1.09 12.62 12.05
N GLY A 65 -1.78 11.49 12.00
CA GLY A 65 -1.14 10.21 11.79
C GLY A 65 -0.54 10.20 10.40
N THR A 66 0.76 10.42 10.30
CA THR A 66 1.50 10.19 9.05
C THR A 66 1.28 8.74 8.63
N ALA A 67 0.91 8.53 7.37
CA ALA A 67 0.74 7.18 6.84
C ALA A 67 2.05 6.40 7.03
N PRO A 68 1.99 5.14 7.48
CA PRO A 68 3.19 4.36 7.67
C PRO A 68 3.89 4.10 6.34
N HIS A 69 5.20 4.22 6.34
CA HIS A 69 6.02 3.77 5.24
C HIS A 69 6.14 2.25 5.30
N ILE A 70 5.71 1.56 4.25
CA ILE A 70 5.74 0.11 4.14
C ILE A 70 6.68 -0.30 3.01
N SER A 71 7.73 -1.03 3.36
CA SER A 71 8.67 -1.65 2.43
C SER A 71 8.40 -3.15 2.37
N ILE A 72 8.29 -3.71 1.17
CA ILE A 72 8.00 -5.14 0.97
C ILE A 72 8.96 -5.73 -0.04
N VAL A 73 9.41 -6.96 0.26
CA VAL A 73 10.21 -7.78 -0.65
C VAL A 73 9.51 -9.13 -0.80
N CYS A 74 9.40 -9.62 -2.02
CA CYS A 74 8.90 -10.96 -2.34
C CYS A 74 10.00 -11.75 -3.03
N GLU A 75 10.34 -12.89 -2.44
CA GLU A 75 11.36 -13.82 -2.93
C GLU A 75 10.72 -15.19 -3.16
N GLU A 76 11.23 -15.95 -4.10
CA GLU A 76 10.84 -17.34 -4.30
C GLU A 76 11.87 -18.26 -3.63
N ASN A 77 11.40 -19.28 -2.94
CA ASN A 77 12.27 -20.31 -2.39
C ASN A 77 12.48 -21.45 -3.40
N ASN A 78 13.37 -22.40 -3.05
CA ASN A 78 13.72 -23.53 -3.91
C ASN A 78 12.54 -24.49 -4.24
N VAL A 79 11.43 -24.38 -3.53
CA VAL A 79 10.22 -25.23 -3.69
C VAL A 79 9.13 -24.48 -4.47
N GLY A 80 9.42 -23.24 -4.96
CA GLY A 80 8.45 -22.43 -5.69
C GLY A 80 7.46 -21.68 -4.81
N ASN A 81 7.60 -21.73 -3.46
CA ASN A 81 6.77 -20.93 -2.57
C ASN A 81 7.29 -19.49 -2.50
N SER A 82 6.38 -18.54 -2.34
CA SER A 82 6.73 -17.13 -2.18
C SER A 82 6.97 -16.76 -0.72
N ILE A 83 8.13 -16.17 -0.44
CA ILE A 83 8.45 -15.59 0.86
C ILE A 83 8.29 -14.10 0.76
N VAL A 84 7.36 -13.55 1.54
CA VAL A 84 7.13 -12.11 1.62
C VAL A 84 7.68 -11.60 2.94
N LYS A 85 8.49 -10.54 2.87
CA LYS A 85 9.05 -9.83 4.03
C LYS A 85 8.61 -8.38 3.97
N TRP A 86 8.32 -7.77 5.13
CA TRP A 86 7.92 -6.36 5.20
C TRP A 86 8.56 -5.64 6.38
N GLU A 87 8.76 -4.35 6.18
CA GLU A 87 9.19 -3.41 7.21
C GLU A 87 8.20 -2.24 7.23
N ILE A 88 7.78 -1.81 8.40
CA ILE A 88 6.79 -0.74 8.57
C ILE A 88 7.32 0.29 9.56
N ALA A 89 7.35 1.55 9.16
CA ALA A 89 7.77 2.67 9.98
C ALA A 89 6.76 3.83 9.90
N PRO A 90 6.20 4.32 11.02
CA PRO A 90 6.30 3.78 12.38
C PRO A 90 5.63 2.41 12.50
N LEU A 91 6.08 1.62 13.47
CA LEU A 91 5.53 0.28 13.69
C LEU A 91 4.04 0.37 14.08
N ILE A 92 3.19 -0.35 13.34
CA ILE A 92 1.77 -0.49 13.62
C ILE A 92 1.47 -1.92 14.05
N LYS A 93 0.48 -2.07 14.93
CA LYS A 93 -0.04 -3.38 15.34
C LYS A 93 -1.20 -3.80 14.43
N GLY A 94 -1.44 -5.10 14.32
CA GLY A 94 -2.56 -5.65 13.59
C GLY A 94 -2.17 -6.78 12.65
N ASN A 95 -3.01 -7.01 11.64
CA ASN A 95 -2.87 -8.15 10.73
C ASN A 95 -2.59 -7.68 9.31
N VAL A 96 -1.90 -8.55 8.56
CA VAL A 96 -1.76 -8.45 7.12
C VAL A 96 -2.51 -9.62 6.48
N LYS A 97 -3.39 -9.32 5.54
CA LYS A 97 -4.10 -10.28 4.68
C LYS A 97 -3.44 -10.30 3.32
N VAL A 98 -3.25 -11.48 2.76
CA VAL A 98 -2.64 -11.63 1.44
C VAL A 98 -3.65 -12.25 0.50
N TYR A 99 -3.83 -11.64 -0.65
CA TYR A 99 -4.64 -12.11 -1.76
C TYR A 99 -3.76 -12.43 -2.94
N ALA A 100 -4.10 -13.45 -3.71
CA ALA A 100 -3.29 -13.92 -4.83
C ALA A 100 -4.14 -14.05 -6.10
N SER A 101 -3.53 -13.76 -7.24
CA SER A 101 -4.11 -13.99 -8.56
C SER A 101 -2.99 -14.26 -9.57
N THR A 102 -3.32 -14.94 -10.66
CA THR A 102 -2.43 -15.07 -11.82
C THR A 102 -2.53 -13.87 -12.76
N ASP A 103 -3.56 -13.02 -12.60
CA ASP A 103 -3.72 -11.76 -13.33
C ASP A 103 -3.24 -10.58 -12.47
N PRO A 104 -2.19 -9.84 -12.88
CA PRO A 104 -1.68 -8.70 -12.14
C PRO A 104 -2.66 -7.51 -12.09
N ASN A 105 -3.64 -7.46 -13.01
CA ASN A 105 -4.60 -6.36 -13.08
C ASN A 105 -5.85 -6.65 -12.24
N ASN A 106 -6.17 -7.92 -12.00
CA ASN A 106 -7.33 -8.34 -11.26
C ASN A 106 -6.94 -9.32 -10.15
N ILE A 107 -6.82 -8.82 -8.92
CA ILE A 107 -6.56 -9.62 -7.72
C ILE A 107 -7.77 -9.46 -6.80
N PRO A 108 -8.70 -10.44 -6.78
CA PRO A 108 -9.90 -10.36 -5.94
C PRO A 108 -9.52 -10.38 -4.45
N GLU A 109 -10.18 -9.55 -3.65
CA GLU A 109 -9.97 -9.47 -2.20
C GLU A 109 -11.09 -10.22 -1.42
N ASP A 110 -11.71 -11.23 -2.02
CA ASP A 110 -12.83 -11.96 -1.40
C ASP A 110 -12.36 -12.97 -0.35
N SER A 111 -11.25 -13.66 -0.62
CA SER A 111 -10.69 -14.67 0.28
C SER A 111 -9.19 -14.56 0.35
N PRO A 112 -8.61 -14.26 1.53
CA PRO A 112 -7.17 -14.20 1.69
C PRO A 112 -6.56 -15.60 1.62
N VAL A 113 -5.48 -15.74 0.87
CA VAL A 113 -4.70 -17.00 0.79
C VAL A 113 -3.84 -17.22 2.02
N ALA A 114 -3.53 -16.14 2.75
CA ALA A 114 -2.77 -16.20 4.00
C ALA A 114 -3.05 -14.96 4.86
N ILE A 115 -2.92 -15.13 6.18
CA ILE A 115 -3.04 -14.05 7.17
C ILE A 115 -1.87 -14.20 8.15
N ALA A 116 -1.22 -13.09 8.50
CA ALA A 116 -0.17 -13.04 9.51
C ALA A 116 -0.31 -11.79 10.38
N ASN A 117 0.42 -11.76 11.51
CA ASN A 117 0.55 -10.52 12.28
C ASN A 117 1.58 -9.61 11.61
N ILE A 118 1.33 -8.31 11.68
CA ILE A 118 2.28 -7.32 11.14
C ILE A 118 3.65 -7.42 11.83
N SER A 119 3.66 -7.77 13.12
CA SER A 119 4.87 -7.97 13.92
C SER A 119 5.78 -9.10 13.45
N ASP A 120 5.24 -10.05 12.70
CA ASP A 120 6.01 -11.23 12.25
C ASP A 120 7.01 -10.88 11.15
N GLN A 121 6.79 -9.75 10.48
CA GLN A 121 7.65 -9.15 9.44
C GLN A 121 7.98 -10.07 8.25
N ARG A 122 7.45 -11.28 8.24
CA ARG A 122 7.59 -12.25 7.15
C ARG A 122 6.49 -13.27 7.16
N MET A 123 6.21 -13.81 5.98
CA MET A 123 5.38 -15.01 5.84
C MET A 123 5.80 -15.81 4.61
N THR A 124 5.48 -17.08 4.62
CA THR A 124 5.60 -17.95 3.44
C THR A 124 4.21 -18.22 2.88
N ILE A 125 4.05 -17.94 1.58
CA ILE A 125 2.81 -18.23 0.85
C ILE A 125 3.06 -19.49 0.04
N VAL A 126 2.30 -20.54 0.35
CA VAL A 126 2.36 -21.79 -0.40
C VAL A 126 1.54 -21.61 -1.68
N THR A 127 2.18 -21.77 -2.84
CA THR A 127 1.51 -21.68 -4.12
C THR A 127 0.83 -23.00 -4.46
N THR A 128 -0.41 -22.93 -4.90
CA THR A 128 -1.21 -24.11 -5.29
C THR A 128 -0.68 -24.77 -6.58
N ASP A 129 -0.11 -23.97 -7.47
CA ASP A 129 0.44 -24.44 -8.74
C ASP A 129 1.78 -23.74 -8.99
N PRO A 130 2.91 -24.41 -8.76
CA PRO A 130 4.24 -23.84 -8.92
C PRO A 130 4.61 -23.53 -10.38
N THR A 131 3.82 -24.01 -11.34
CA THR A 131 4.04 -23.71 -12.77
C THR A 131 3.48 -22.33 -13.18
N LYS A 132 2.61 -21.76 -12.34
CA LYS A 132 1.99 -20.46 -12.59
C LYS A 132 2.67 -19.36 -11.79
N ARG A 133 2.75 -18.20 -12.40
CA ARG A 133 3.19 -17.00 -11.73
C ARG A 133 2.03 -16.36 -10.98
N TYR A 134 2.29 -15.99 -9.73
CA TYR A 134 1.32 -15.31 -8.87
C TYR A 134 1.72 -13.87 -8.59
N TYR A 135 0.69 -13.03 -8.50
CA TYR A 135 0.75 -11.65 -8.07
C TYR A 135 -0.04 -11.52 -6.77
N TYR A 136 0.48 -10.78 -5.83
CA TYR A 136 -0.09 -10.67 -4.49
C TYR A 136 -0.53 -9.24 -4.20
N THR A 137 -1.66 -9.10 -3.52
CA THR A 137 -2.05 -7.87 -2.82
C THR A 137 -1.96 -8.11 -1.33
N LEU A 138 -1.09 -7.37 -0.65
CA LEU A 138 -1.02 -7.35 0.80
C LEU A 138 -1.88 -6.20 1.32
N VAL A 139 -2.75 -6.51 2.26
CA VAL A 139 -3.65 -5.55 2.90
C VAL A 139 -3.34 -5.50 4.38
N PHE A 140 -2.76 -4.39 4.84
CA PHE A 140 -2.40 -4.16 6.23
C PHE A 140 -3.54 -3.43 6.94
N ASN A 141 -4.09 -4.04 8.00
CA ASN A 141 -5.20 -3.51 8.81
C ASN A 141 -6.42 -3.08 7.99
N ASP A 142 -6.71 -3.76 6.89
CA ASP A 142 -7.78 -3.44 5.94
C ASP A 142 -7.70 -2.02 5.33
N LYS A 143 -6.59 -1.33 5.55
CA LYS A 143 -6.38 0.08 5.18
C LYS A 143 -5.32 0.27 4.10
N TYR A 144 -4.13 -0.31 4.27
CA TYR A 144 -3.00 -0.08 3.37
C TYR A 144 -2.81 -1.26 2.42
N ARG A 145 -2.80 -1.01 1.12
CA ARG A 145 -2.71 -2.03 0.06
C ARG A 145 -1.42 -1.89 -0.72
N VAL A 146 -0.69 -2.99 -0.87
CA VAL A 146 0.53 -3.04 -1.68
C VAL A 146 0.48 -4.25 -2.61
N LYS A 147 0.70 -4.01 -3.89
CA LYS A 147 0.85 -5.08 -4.89
C LYS A 147 2.31 -5.47 -5.04
N ILE A 148 2.58 -6.77 -5.03
CA ILE A 148 3.92 -7.33 -5.19
C ILE A 148 3.88 -8.68 -5.92
N ALA A 149 5.00 -9.05 -6.53
CA ALA A 149 5.24 -10.37 -7.08
C ALA A 149 6.73 -10.72 -6.95
N THR A 150 7.09 -11.96 -7.19
CA THR A 150 8.49 -12.33 -7.36
C THR A 150 9.05 -11.66 -8.61
N ARG A 151 10.27 -11.12 -8.54
CA ARG A 151 10.89 -10.50 -9.71
C ARG A 151 11.48 -11.51 -10.67
N ASN A 152 12.13 -12.52 -10.14
CA ASN A 152 12.66 -13.57 -10.98
C ASN A 152 11.51 -14.37 -11.58
N VAL A 153 11.58 -14.57 -12.88
CA VAL A 153 10.69 -15.45 -13.62
C VAL A 153 11.56 -16.57 -14.18
N ASN A 154 11.33 -17.76 -13.69
CA ASN A 154 12.15 -18.91 -14.05
C ASN A 154 11.68 -19.46 -15.41
N ILE A 155 12.43 -19.15 -16.47
CA ILE A 155 12.18 -19.68 -17.82
C ILE A 155 13.39 -20.50 -18.21
N PRO A 156 13.22 -21.80 -18.52
CA PRO A 156 14.33 -22.63 -19.00
C PRO A 156 15.02 -21.99 -20.22
N GLY A 157 16.34 -21.92 -20.20
CA GLY A 157 17.11 -21.34 -21.28
C GLY A 157 17.27 -19.82 -21.29
N ILE A 158 16.58 -19.11 -20.41
CA ILE A 158 16.74 -17.66 -20.28
C ILE A 158 17.33 -17.31 -18.90
N GLN A 159 18.52 -16.75 -18.89
CA GLN A 159 19.16 -16.32 -17.66
C GLN A 159 18.72 -14.90 -17.26
N ASN A 160 18.61 -14.66 -15.95
CA ASN A 160 18.37 -13.34 -15.37
C ASN A 160 17.09 -12.67 -15.91
N PHE A 161 16.05 -13.46 -16.19
CA PHE A 161 14.76 -12.95 -16.65
C PHE A 161 13.98 -12.39 -15.47
N ARG A 162 13.71 -11.09 -15.51
CA ARG A 162 13.13 -10.35 -14.38
C ARG A 162 12.03 -9.42 -14.83
N ASP A 163 10.95 -9.39 -14.07
CA ASP A 163 9.89 -8.40 -14.20
C ASP A 163 10.32 -7.05 -13.62
N MET A 164 10.11 -6.00 -14.40
CA MET A 164 10.38 -4.61 -14.01
C MET A 164 9.19 -3.93 -13.35
N GLY A 165 8.13 -4.67 -13.03
CA GLY A 165 6.95 -4.16 -12.34
C GLY A 165 7.25 -3.57 -10.97
N GLY A 166 6.42 -2.65 -10.51
CA GLY A 166 6.54 -2.00 -9.19
C GLY A 166 7.60 -0.90 -9.08
N TYR A 167 8.52 -0.73 -10.04
CA TYR A 167 9.48 0.37 -10.01
C TYR A 167 8.78 1.73 -10.16
N PRO A 168 9.18 2.74 -9.37
CA PRO A 168 8.66 4.08 -9.53
C PRO A 168 9.15 4.70 -10.83
N SER A 169 8.27 5.42 -11.52
CA SER A 169 8.60 6.21 -12.70
C SER A 169 8.69 7.68 -12.32
N TYR A 170 9.84 8.30 -12.56
CA TYR A 170 10.03 9.75 -12.40
C TYR A 170 9.84 10.44 -13.75
N PRO A 171 9.18 11.60 -13.80
CA PRO A 171 8.65 12.43 -12.72
C PRO A 171 7.17 12.12 -12.36
N THR A 172 6.53 11.13 -12.99
CA THR A 172 5.06 10.93 -12.96
C THR A 172 4.52 10.36 -11.66
N LYS A 173 5.37 9.97 -10.71
CA LYS A 173 5.02 9.24 -9.47
C LYS A 173 4.21 7.94 -9.70
N LYS A 174 4.08 7.49 -10.96
CA LYS A 174 3.44 6.23 -11.33
C LYS A 174 4.42 5.07 -11.15
N ARG A 175 3.91 3.86 -11.20
CA ARG A 175 4.72 2.63 -11.15
C ARG A 175 4.59 1.85 -12.43
N VAL A 176 5.65 1.15 -12.81
CA VAL A 176 5.62 0.19 -13.90
C VAL A 176 4.63 -0.93 -13.53
N ARG A 177 3.73 -1.27 -14.44
CA ARG A 177 2.79 -2.39 -14.21
C ARG A 177 3.54 -3.70 -14.16
N TRP A 178 3.11 -4.56 -13.26
CA TRP A 178 3.60 -5.93 -13.20
C TRP A 178 3.19 -6.71 -14.46
N GLY A 179 4.05 -7.61 -14.92
CA GLY A 179 3.76 -8.47 -16.06
C GLY A 179 3.86 -7.80 -17.44
N MET A 180 4.31 -6.54 -17.53
CA MET A 180 4.34 -5.79 -18.79
C MET A 180 5.74 -5.56 -19.35
N LEU A 181 6.73 -5.40 -18.51
CA LEU A 181 8.11 -5.09 -18.92
C LEU A 181 9.07 -6.04 -18.22
N TYR A 182 9.88 -6.73 -19.03
CA TYR A 182 10.87 -7.69 -18.54
C TYR A 182 12.26 -7.31 -19.04
N ARG A 183 13.27 -7.69 -18.28
CA ARG A 183 14.68 -7.69 -18.73
C ARG A 183 15.24 -9.11 -18.64
N SER A 184 16.14 -9.46 -19.57
CA SER A 184 16.88 -10.71 -19.53
C SER A 184 18.38 -10.46 -19.74
N ALA A 185 19.20 -11.47 -19.51
CA ALA A 185 20.51 -11.56 -20.13
C ALA A 185 20.36 -11.78 -21.64
N GLN A 186 21.47 -11.83 -22.35
CA GLN A 186 21.49 -12.15 -23.78
C GLN A 186 20.78 -13.49 -24.03
N ILE A 187 19.91 -13.52 -25.03
CA ILE A 187 19.18 -14.71 -25.44
C ILE A 187 19.91 -15.28 -26.68
N ASP A 188 20.83 -16.20 -26.46
CA ASP A 188 21.67 -16.74 -27.55
C ASP A 188 21.03 -17.92 -28.28
N SER A 189 20.24 -18.73 -27.56
CA SER A 189 19.51 -19.86 -28.17
C SER A 189 18.28 -20.19 -27.31
N LEU A 190 17.10 -19.94 -27.84
CA LEU A 190 15.87 -20.53 -27.34
C LEU A 190 15.61 -21.80 -28.15
N GLU A 191 15.76 -22.96 -27.52
CA GLU A 191 15.18 -24.17 -28.08
C GLU A 191 13.67 -24.01 -28.07
N CYS A 192 13.07 -23.85 -29.24
CA CYS A 192 11.62 -23.88 -29.36
C CYS A 192 11.18 -25.31 -29.06
N TYR A 193 10.75 -25.53 -27.81
CA TYR A 193 9.96 -26.71 -27.51
C TYR A 193 8.60 -26.53 -28.18
N SER A 194 8.48 -27.12 -29.38
CA SER A 194 7.17 -27.31 -30.00
C SER A 194 6.36 -28.24 -29.10
N ARG A 195 5.25 -27.73 -28.57
CA ARG A 195 4.23 -28.55 -27.91
C ARG A 195 3.44 -29.32 -28.96
#